data_833fa5be3a0c93b0293cddfeaec0147d
#
_entry.id   833fa5be3a0c93b0293cddfeaec0147d
#
_cell.length_a   1.000
_cell.length_b   1.000
_cell.length_c   1.000
_cell.angle_alpha   90.00
_cell.angle_beta   90.00
_cell.angle_gamma   90.00
#
_symmetry.space_group_name_H-M   'P 1'
#
loop_
_entity.id
_entity.type
_entity.pdbx_description
1 polymer ?
#
loop_
_entity_poly.entity_id
_entity_poly.type
_entity_poly.pdbx_seq_one_letter_code
_entity_poly.pdbx_strand_id
1 'polypeptide(L)'
;MGKLDGKVAVITASTRSIGRAIAEIYLSEGAKVVVSGRSTEKGEQALAEMDAGEDAHFIACDAGNQSEVEALIDGTIDHFGKLDIAVFNAGGIMGAAPVAEMTDEVWNHALDLNLNHTFWGMRKALNHMIPQESGRIIAMSSMEGKLAKATLSNYTSNKHAINGLVKVAAQEVGTLGITVNAILPGLVLTDMFYESMPATAETMGVTLEEAAAMFTQPAAIKRPNTVEEVAAVALLLASDSGRNITGCLFPVDGGTMPY
;
A
#
# COMPACT_ATOMS: atom_id res chain seq x y z
N MET A 1 5.61 23.68 11.02
CA MET A 1 5.96 23.22 9.68
C MET A 1 5.90 21.71 9.71
N GLY A 2 4.99 21.11 8.94
CA GLY A 2 4.81 19.67 8.89
C GLY A 2 5.98 18.99 8.19
N LYS A 3 6.14 17.69 8.37
CA LYS A 3 7.24 16.91 7.77
C LYS A 3 7.12 16.79 6.24
N LEU A 4 5.94 17.05 5.68
CA LEU A 4 5.63 16.95 4.26
C LEU A 4 5.12 18.28 3.67
N ASP A 5 5.40 19.42 4.33
CA ASP A 5 4.99 20.74 3.85
C ASP A 5 5.35 20.95 2.38
N GLY A 6 4.32 21.27 1.58
CA GLY A 6 4.44 21.54 0.15
C GLY A 6 4.76 20.31 -0.71
N LYS A 7 4.76 19.09 -0.20
CA LYS A 7 4.89 17.85 -0.97
C LYS A 7 3.53 17.46 -1.60
N VAL A 8 3.59 16.79 -2.74
CA VAL A 8 2.43 16.22 -3.42
C VAL A 8 2.54 14.70 -3.40
N ALA A 9 1.52 14.04 -2.90
CA ALA A 9 1.45 12.59 -2.79
C ALA A 9 0.26 12.00 -3.57
N VAL A 10 0.45 10.83 -4.15
CA VAL A 10 -0.61 9.98 -4.68
C VAL A 10 -0.64 8.65 -3.92
N ILE A 11 -1.83 8.17 -3.57
CA ILE A 11 -1.99 6.91 -2.82
C ILE A 11 -3.07 6.07 -3.49
N THR A 12 -2.72 4.87 -3.96
CA THR A 12 -3.69 3.95 -4.57
C THR A 12 -4.57 3.28 -3.51
N ALA A 13 -5.89 3.11 -3.81
CA ALA A 13 -6.88 2.50 -2.92
C ALA A 13 -6.89 3.14 -1.51
N SER A 14 -7.07 4.46 -1.45
CA SER A 14 -6.92 5.24 -0.22
C SER A 14 -8.21 5.86 0.32
N THR A 15 -9.38 5.36 -0.11
CA THR A 15 -10.67 5.79 0.44
C THR A 15 -10.99 5.18 1.80
N ARG A 16 -10.27 4.13 2.22
CA ARG A 16 -10.46 3.42 3.50
C ARG A 16 -9.17 2.75 4.00
N SER A 17 -9.22 2.19 5.21
CA SER A 17 -8.17 1.34 5.78
C SER A 17 -6.76 1.98 5.78
N ILE A 18 -5.71 1.20 5.48
CA ILE A 18 -4.30 1.64 5.49
C ILE A 18 -4.08 2.85 4.56
N GLY A 19 -4.60 2.79 3.33
CA GLY A 19 -4.43 3.88 2.37
C GLY A 19 -5.02 5.19 2.87
N ARG A 20 -6.18 5.15 3.53
CA ARG A 20 -6.81 6.32 4.15
C ARG A 20 -5.97 6.86 5.31
N ALA A 21 -5.52 6.00 6.21
CA ALA A 21 -4.67 6.42 7.32
C ALA A 21 -3.35 7.08 6.85
N ILE A 22 -2.78 6.59 5.72
CA ILE A 22 -1.62 7.24 5.09
C ILE A 22 -2.01 8.61 4.53
N ALA A 23 -3.16 8.74 3.86
CA ALA A 23 -3.62 10.02 3.34
C ALA A 23 -3.83 11.04 4.46
N GLU A 24 -4.52 10.66 5.54
CA GLU A 24 -4.80 11.51 6.70
C GLU A 24 -3.52 11.99 7.40
N ILE A 25 -2.55 11.10 7.64
CA ILE A 25 -1.28 11.50 8.28
C ILE A 25 -0.45 12.40 7.34
N TYR A 26 -0.48 12.18 6.01
CA TYR A 26 0.24 13.03 5.07
C TYR A 26 -0.38 14.44 5.00
N LEU A 27 -1.71 14.53 4.96
CA LEU A 27 -2.44 15.80 5.04
C LEU A 27 -2.12 16.56 6.34
N SER A 28 -2.15 15.87 7.48
CA SER A 28 -1.83 16.48 8.79
C SER A 28 -0.39 17.00 8.89
N GLU A 29 0.51 16.49 8.05
CA GLU A 29 1.92 16.90 7.97
C GLU A 29 2.19 17.86 6.79
N GLY A 30 1.13 18.44 6.19
CA GLY A 30 1.21 19.54 5.23
C GLY A 30 1.37 19.11 3.76
N ALA A 31 1.18 17.84 3.42
CA ALA A 31 1.16 17.40 2.04
C ALA A 31 -0.19 17.72 1.35
N LYS A 32 -0.13 17.88 0.03
CA LYS A 32 -1.29 17.73 -0.85
C LYS A 32 -1.41 16.27 -1.29
N VAL A 33 -2.62 15.71 -1.24
CA VAL A 33 -2.83 14.27 -1.43
C VAL A 33 -3.88 13.98 -2.49
N VAL A 34 -3.53 13.16 -3.48
CA VAL A 34 -4.52 12.51 -4.33
C VAL A 34 -4.92 11.18 -3.70
N VAL A 35 -6.19 11.09 -3.35
CA VAL A 35 -6.87 9.88 -2.87
C VAL A 35 -7.46 9.14 -4.06
N SER A 36 -7.37 7.82 -4.10
CA SER A 36 -7.95 7.06 -5.21
C SER A 36 -8.71 5.80 -4.76
N GLY A 37 -9.61 5.37 -5.62
CA GLY A 37 -10.44 4.19 -5.44
C GLY A 37 -11.43 4.04 -6.59
N ARG A 38 -12.13 2.90 -6.69
CA ARG A 38 -13.03 2.60 -7.82
C ARG A 38 -14.35 3.37 -7.79
N SER A 39 -14.85 3.75 -6.63
CA SER A 39 -16.15 4.40 -6.45
C SER A 39 -15.98 5.89 -6.21
N THR A 40 -16.51 6.70 -7.11
CA THR A 40 -16.54 8.17 -6.96
C THR A 40 -17.30 8.59 -5.70
N GLU A 41 -18.45 7.97 -5.43
CA GLU A 41 -19.27 8.25 -4.23
C GLU A 41 -18.46 8.05 -2.93
N LYS A 42 -17.76 6.90 -2.81
CA LYS A 42 -16.89 6.63 -1.64
C LYS A 42 -15.66 7.54 -1.60
N GLY A 43 -15.19 7.98 -2.75
CA GLY A 43 -14.10 8.95 -2.84
C GLY A 43 -14.50 10.32 -2.32
N GLU A 44 -15.63 10.84 -2.76
CA GLU A 44 -16.19 12.11 -2.30
C GLU A 44 -16.52 12.08 -0.81
N GLN A 45 -17.08 10.97 -0.33
CA GLN A 45 -17.33 10.77 1.10
C GLN A 45 -16.01 10.79 1.89
N ALA A 46 -14.98 10.10 1.43
CA ALA A 46 -13.68 10.07 2.10
C ALA A 46 -13.04 11.46 2.17
N LEU A 47 -13.12 12.26 1.08
CA LEU A 47 -12.64 13.65 1.09
C LEU A 47 -13.40 14.52 2.08
N ALA A 48 -14.74 14.39 2.12
CA ALA A 48 -15.57 15.15 3.06
C ALA A 48 -15.24 14.81 4.53
N GLU A 49 -14.97 13.55 4.82
CA GLU A 49 -14.61 13.08 6.16
C GLU A 49 -13.17 13.48 6.57
N MET A 50 -12.22 13.63 5.61
CA MET A 50 -10.87 14.10 5.85
C MET A 50 -10.81 15.62 6.12
N ASP A 51 -11.84 16.36 5.68
CA ASP A 51 -11.96 17.83 5.85
C ASP A 51 -10.70 18.62 5.45
N ALA A 52 -10.03 18.18 4.38
CA ALA A 52 -8.74 18.73 3.95
C ALA A 52 -8.85 19.86 2.90
N GLY A 53 -10.07 20.23 2.49
CA GLY A 53 -10.31 21.30 1.54
C GLY A 53 -9.58 21.07 0.21
N GLU A 54 -8.84 22.08 -0.27
CA GLU A 54 -8.10 22.02 -1.53
C GLU A 54 -6.80 21.19 -1.48
N ASP A 55 -6.39 20.73 -0.31
CA ASP A 55 -5.18 19.93 -0.16
C ASP A 55 -5.43 18.43 -0.42
N ALA A 56 -6.69 18.01 -0.56
CA ALA A 56 -7.06 16.66 -0.96
C ALA A 56 -7.87 16.67 -2.27
N HIS A 57 -7.57 15.71 -3.16
CA HIS A 57 -8.30 15.53 -4.42
C HIS A 57 -8.55 14.03 -4.65
N PHE A 58 -9.72 13.69 -5.21
CA PHE A 58 -10.05 12.30 -5.54
C PHE A 58 -9.97 12.06 -7.05
N ILE A 59 -9.31 10.96 -7.41
CA ILE A 59 -9.32 10.47 -8.81
C ILE A 59 -9.78 9.01 -8.78
N ALA A 60 -10.84 8.70 -9.55
CA ALA A 60 -11.30 7.33 -9.72
C ALA A 60 -10.24 6.49 -10.42
N CYS A 61 -9.95 5.29 -9.87
CA CYS A 61 -8.94 4.39 -10.42
C CYS A 61 -9.24 2.94 -10.01
N ASP A 62 -9.39 2.06 -10.99
CA ASP A 62 -9.26 0.63 -10.78
C ASP A 62 -7.78 0.25 -10.86
N ALA A 63 -7.20 -0.14 -9.74
CA ALA A 63 -5.80 -0.53 -9.67
C ALA A 63 -5.46 -1.80 -10.48
N GLY A 64 -6.44 -2.60 -10.88
CA GLY A 64 -6.27 -3.72 -11.81
C GLY A 64 -6.17 -3.31 -13.28
N ASN A 65 -6.31 -2.02 -13.60
CA ASN A 65 -6.30 -1.49 -14.96
C ASN A 65 -5.08 -0.58 -15.18
N GLN A 66 -4.16 -0.98 -16.07
CA GLN A 66 -2.94 -0.23 -16.35
C GLN A 66 -3.21 1.22 -16.76
N SER A 67 -4.14 1.46 -17.69
CA SER A 67 -4.41 2.81 -18.20
C SER A 67 -4.97 3.74 -17.13
N GLU A 68 -5.75 3.21 -16.17
CA GLU A 68 -6.29 4.00 -15.08
C GLU A 68 -5.21 4.30 -14.02
N VAL A 69 -4.31 3.36 -13.75
CA VAL A 69 -3.15 3.59 -12.84
C VAL A 69 -2.21 4.65 -13.42
N GLU A 70 -1.91 4.59 -14.72
CA GLU A 70 -1.08 5.60 -15.39
C GLU A 70 -1.78 6.97 -15.42
N ALA A 71 -3.08 7.01 -15.71
CA ALA A 71 -3.89 8.24 -15.69
C ALA A 71 -4.00 8.86 -14.28
N LEU A 72 -4.02 8.05 -13.21
CA LEU A 72 -3.99 8.53 -11.84
C LEU A 72 -2.71 9.34 -11.55
N ILE A 73 -1.57 8.86 -12.01
CA ILE A 73 -0.28 9.56 -11.85
C ILE A 73 -0.28 10.88 -12.64
N ASP A 74 -0.69 10.84 -13.92
CA ASP A 74 -0.78 12.04 -14.76
C ASP A 74 -1.77 13.06 -14.16
N GLY A 75 -2.95 12.62 -13.76
CA GLY A 75 -3.97 13.47 -13.16
C GLY A 75 -3.54 14.12 -11.84
N THR A 76 -2.67 13.43 -11.07
CA THR A 76 -2.05 14.02 -9.86
C THR A 76 -1.17 15.20 -10.23
N ILE A 77 -0.36 15.05 -11.28
CA ILE A 77 0.56 16.09 -11.74
C ILE A 77 -0.21 17.23 -12.39
N ASP A 78 -1.23 16.93 -13.19
CA ASP A 78 -2.09 17.94 -13.83
C ASP A 78 -2.80 18.80 -12.79
N HIS A 79 -3.24 18.19 -11.68
CA HIS A 79 -3.97 18.90 -10.63
C HIS A 79 -3.06 19.73 -9.70
N PHE A 80 -1.94 19.17 -9.25
CA PHE A 80 -1.05 19.80 -8.26
C PHE A 80 0.28 20.31 -8.82
N GLY A 81 0.56 20.10 -10.10
CA GLY A 81 1.74 20.61 -10.82
C GLY A 81 3.01 19.79 -10.64
N LYS A 82 3.01 18.73 -9.80
CA LYS A 82 4.18 17.87 -9.53
C LYS A 82 3.79 16.55 -8.85
N LEU A 83 4.77 15.66 -8.68
CA LEU A 83 4.64 14.45 -7.87
C LEU A 83 5.91 14.23 -7.05
N ASP A 84 5.81 14.28 -5.72
CA ASP A 84 6.93 14.04 -4.81
C ASP A 84 6.89 12.62 -4.20
N ILE A 85 5.69 12.07 -3.94
CA ILE A 85 5.50 10.82 -3.21
C ILE A 85 4.46 9.94 -3.93
N ALA A 86 4.80 8.67 -4.19
CA ALA A 86 3.85 7.70 -4.71
C ALA A 86 3.76 6.48 -3.77
N VAL A 87 2.54 6.17 -3.30
CA VAL A 87 2.24 5.03 -2.44
C VAL A 87 1.37 4.04 -3.18
N PHE A 88 1.93 2.88 -3.53
CA PHE A 88 1.21 1.79 -4.18
C PHE A 88 0.63 0.86 -3.12
N ASN A 89 -0.54 1.25 -2.60
CA ASN A 89 -1.20 0.58 -1.49
C ASN A 89 -2.24 -0.45 -1.92
N ALA A 90 -2.83 -0.32 -3.12
CA ALA A 90 -3.83 -1.26 -3.60
C ALA A 90 -3.32 -2.70 -3.57
N GLY A 91 -4.20 -3.64 -3.24
CA GLY A 91 -3.89 -5.05 -3.18
C GLY A 91 -4.76 -5.80 -2.18
N GLY A 92 -4.67 -7.11 -2.22
CA GLY A 92 -5.42 -7.98 -1.33
C GLY A 92 -5.40 -9.44 -1.78
N ILE A 93 -6.01 -10.30 -0.97
CA ILE A 93 -6.17 -11.72 -1.26
C ILE A 93 -7.36 -11.89 -2.22
N MET A 94 -7.09 -12.36 -3.43
CA MET A 94 -8.08 -12.62 -4.48
C MET A 94 -8.30 -14.13 -4.62
N GLY A 95 -9.12 -14.69 -3.72
CA GLY A 95 -9.33 -16.13 -3.66
C GLY A 95 -8.17 -16.91 -3.02
N ALA A 96 -8.48 -18.10 -2.54
CA ALA A 96 -7.54 -19.03 -1.92
C ALA A 96 -7.82 -20.45 -2.41
N ALA A 97 -6.78 -21.14 -2.90
CA ALA A 97 -6.85 -22.52 -3.35
C ALA A 97 -5.48 -23.20 -3.27
N PRO A 98 -5.41 -24.52 -3.12
CA PRO A 98 -4.17 -25.27 -3.37
C PRO A 98 -3.60 -24.94 -4.75
N VAL A 99 -2.27 -24.97 -4.89
CA VAL A 99 -1.61 -24.64 -6.17
C VAL A 99 -2.17 -25.45 -7.35
N ALA A 100 -2.47 -26.71 -7.13
CA ALA A 100 -3.02 -27.61 -8.17
C ALA A 100 -4.45 -27.25 -8.62
N GLU A 101 -5.16 -26.43 -7.83
CA GLU A 101 -6.56 -26.05 -8.06
C GLU A 101 -6.71 -24.56 -8.35
N MET A 102 -5.62 -23.78 -8.26
CA MET A 102 -5.63 -22.34 -8.54
C MET A 102 -5.95 -22.10 -10.01
N THR A 103 -7.03 -21.38 -10.28
CA THR A 103 -7.42 -21.06 -11.65
C THR A 103 -6.61 -19.92 -12.23
N ASP A 104 -6.41 -19.92 -13.55
CA ASP A 104 -5.71 -18.82 -14.24
C ASP A 104 -6.42 -17.48 -14.07
N GLU A 105 -7.74 -17.47 -13.98
CA GLU A 105 -8.53 -16.25 -13.76
C GLU A 105 -8.20 -15.60 -12.41
N VAL A 106 -8.23 -16.38 -11.32
CA VAL A 106 -7.90 -15.91 -9.98
C VAL A 106 -6.43 -15.50 -9.89
N TRP A 107 -5.54 -16.28 -10.51
CA TRP A 107 -4.12 -15.97 -10.57
C TRP A 107 -3.85 -14.65 -11.27
N ASN A 108 -4.38 -14.46 -12.48
CA ASN A 108 -4.15 -13.26 -13.28
C ASN A 108 -4.79 -12.01 -12.63
N HIS A 109 -6.00 -12.13 -12.08
CA HIS A 109 -6.61 -11.02 -11.36
C HIS A 109 -5.79 -10.59 -10.14
N ALA A 110 -5.26 -11.56 -9.37
CA ALA A 110 -4.37 -11.27 -8.25
C ALA A 110 -3.05 -10.63 -8.71
N LEU A 111 -2.51 -11.05 -9.86
CA LEU A 111 -1.30 -10.50 -10.46
C LEU A 111 -1.51 -9.02 -10.83
N ASP A 112 -2.60 -8.70 -11.52
CA ASP A 112 -2.90 -7.33 -11.96
C ASP A 112 -3.10 -6.41 -10.77
N LEU A 113 -3.90 -6.83 -9.78
CA LEU A 113 -4.21 -5.99 -8.63
C LEU A 113 -3.02 -5.80 -7.67
N ASN A 114 -2.17 -6.81 -7.46
CA ASN A 114 -1.08 -6.71 -6.49
C ASN A 114 0.24 -6.28 -7.10
N LEU A 115 0.74 -7.01 -8.13
CA LEU A 115 2.07 -6.78 -8.68
C LEU A 115 2.06 -5.79 -9.84
N ASN A 116 1.24 -6.06 -10.85
CA ASN A 116 1.25 -5.25 -12.07
C ASN A 116 0.90 -3.80 -11.80
N HIS A 117 -0.09 -3.51 -10.94
CA HIS A 117 -0.43 -2.15 -10.55
C HIS A 117 0.76 -1.42 -9.92
N THR A 118 1.49 -2.10 -9.04
CA THR A 118 2.70 -1.52 -8.41
C THR A 118 3.78 -1.22 -9.46
N PHE A 119 3.98 -2.14 -10.41
CA PHE A 119 4.94 -1.95 -11.51
C PHE A 119 4.52 -0.81 -12.46
N TRP A 120 3.26 -0.79 -12.92
CA TRP A 120 2.78 0.25 -13.83
C TRP A 120 2.87 1.64 -13.21
N GLY A 121 2.38 1.77 -11.97
CA GLY A 121 2.41 3.03 -11.24
C GLY A 121 3.84 3.47 -10.92
N MET A 122 4.70 2.56 -10.46
CA MET A 122 6.11 2.84 -10.18
C MET A 122 6.84 3.33 -11.42
N ARG A 123 6.71 2.62 -12.54
CA ARG A 123 7.29 3.01 -13.84
C ARG A 123 6.83 4.41 -14.25
N LYS A 124 5.53 4.68 -14.14
CA LYS A 124 4.95 5.97 -14.50
C LYS A 124 5.43 7.09 -13.57
N ALA A 125 5.45 6.87 -12.26
CA ALA A 125 5.95 7.83 -11.28
C ALA A 125 7.44 8.12 -11.48
N LEU A 126 8.28 7.10 -11.73
CA LEU A 126 9.70 7.27 -12.00
C LEU A 126 9.98 8.12 -13.25
N ASN A 127 9.16 8.01 -14.30
CA ASN A 127 9.32 8.86 -15.49
C ASN A 127 9.15 10.36 -15.17
N HIS A 128 8.43 10.71 -14.12
CA HIS A 128 8.30 12.09 -13.63
C HIS A 128 9.37 12.44 -12.59
N MET A 129 9.72 11.51 -11.68
CA MET A 129 10.65 11.77 -10.59
C MET A 129 12.12 11.81 -11.04
N ILE A 130 12.49 11.02 -12.06
CA ILE A 130 13.88 10.99 -12.59
C ILE A 130 14.33 12.37 -13.12
N PRO A 131 13.57 13.07 -13.97
CA PRO A 131 13.94 14.42 -14.40
C PRO A 131 13.96 15.46 -13.27
N GLN A 132 13.21 15.22 -12.18
CA GLN A 132 13.19 16.08 -11.00
C GLN A 132 14.35 15.83 -10.04
N GLU A 133 15.10 14.73 -10.22
CA GLU A 133 16.15 14.24 -9.30
C GLU A 133 15.66 14.19 -7.84
N SER A 134 14.38 13.86 -7.64
CA SER A 134 13.73 13.80 -6.31
C SER A 134 12.46 12.96 -6.36
N GLY A 135 12.28 12.10 -5.38
CA GLY A 135 11.05 11.31 -5.25
C GLY A 135 11.06 10.33 -4.09
N ARG A 136 9.88 9.89 -3.69
CA ARG A 136 9.67 8.86 -2.68
C ARG A 136 8.66 7.84 -3.22
N ILE A 137 9.06 6.60 -3.32
CA ILE A 137 8.18 5.49 -3.73
C ILE A 137 8.06 4.50 -2.58
N ILE A 138 6.82 4.18 -2.23
CA ILE A 138 6.48 3.24 -1.16
C ILE A 138 5.52 2.21 -1.72
N ALA A 139 5.93 0.94 -1.73
CA ALA A 139 5.08 -0.18 -2.14
C ALA A 139 4.52 -0.92 -0.91
N MET A 140 3.22 -1.23 -0.93
CA MET A 140 2.62 -2.05 0.10
C MET A 140 2.79 -3.54 -0.25
N SER A 141 3.78 -4.17 0.38
CA SER A 141 3.98 -5.62 0.33
C SER A 141 3.13 -6.30 1.42
N SER A 142 3.65 -7.28 2.10
CA SER A 142 3.04 -8.02 3.21
C SER A 142 4.12 -8.83 3.93
N MET A 143 3.82 -9.33 5.13
CA MET A 143 4.61 -10.41 5.74
C MET A 143 4.67 -11.63 4.81
N GLU A 144 3.64 -11.90 4.02
CA GLU A 144 3.61 -12.94 2.98
C GLU A 144 4.60 -12.68 1.82
N GLY A 145 5.24 -11.54 1.77
CA GLY A 145 6.38 -11.27 0.89
C GLY A 145 7.70 -11.90 1.36
N LYS A 146 7.74 -12.45 2.59
CA LYS A 146 8.88 -13.19 3.17
C LYS A 146 8.48 -14.57 3.71
N LEU A 147 7.22 -14.76 4.03
CA LEU A 147 6.64 -16.02 4.50
C LEU A 147 5.81 -16.68 3.40
N ALA A 148 5.31 -17.86 3.68
CA ALA A 148 4.37 -18.56 2.81
C ALA A 148 3.21 -19.09 3.64
N LYS A 149 1.99 -18.95 3.09
CA LYS A 149 0.79 -19.52 3.66
C LYS A 149 0.15 -20.45 2.64
N ALA A 150 -0.16 -21.66 3.04
CA ALA A 150 -0.86 -22.62 2.19
C ALA A 150 -2.13 -21.98 1.60
N THR A 151 -2.47 -22.31 0.38
CA THR A 151 -3.61 -21.80 -0.40
C THR A 151 -3.51 -20.37 -0.93
N LEU A 152 -2.46 -19.61 -0.59
CA LEU A 152 -2.25 -18.22 -1.01
C LEU A 152 -1.11 -18.06 -2.03
N SER A 153 -0.94 -19.02 -2.95
CA SER A 153 0.15 -18.99 -3.94
C SER A 153 0.13 -17.72 -4.80
N ASN A 154 -1.03 -17.27 -5.25
CA ASN A 154 -1.24 -16.06 -6.02
C ASN A 154 -0.80 -14.81 -5.25
N TYR A 155 -1.20 -14.67 -3.99
CA TYR A 155 -0.87 -13.51 -3.15
C TYR A 155 0.60 -13.51 -2.73
N THR A 156 1.07 -14.63 -2.20
CA THR A 156 2.45 -14.82 -1.72
C THR A 156 3.47 -14.54 -2.82
N SER A 157 3.27 -15.11 -4.02
CA SER A 157 4.18 -14.89 -5.15
C SER A 157 4.25 -13.41 -5.54
N ASN A 158 3.09 -12.72 -5.61
CA ASN A 158 3.04 -11.30 -5.94
C ASN A 158 3.76 -10.44 -4.89
N LYS A 159 3.58 -10.72 -3.60
CA LYS A 159 4.24 -9.95 -2.53
C LYS A 159 5.75 -10.19 -2.47
N HIS A 160 6.22 -11.40 -2.79
CA HIS A 160 7.65 -11.68 -2.98
C HIS A 160 8.22 -10.91 -4.20
N ALA A 161 7.47 -10.87 -5.30
CA ALA A 161 7.89 -10.16 -6.51
C ALA A 161 7.98 -8.63 -6.28
N ILE A 162 7.04 -8.02 -5.53
CA ILE A 162 7.12 -6.61 -5.12
C ILE A 162 8.42 -6.33 -4.36
N ASN A 163 8.83 -7.21 -3.46
CA ASN A 163 10.08 -7.06 -2.71
C ASN A 163 11.32 -7.07 -3.63
N GLY A 164 11.30 -7.89 -4.68
CA GLY A 164 12.33 -7.90 -5.73
C GLY A 164 12.33 -6.59 -6.53
N LEU A 165 11.17 -6.17 -7.01
CA LEU A 165 10.99 -4.94 -7.79
C LEU A 165 11.51 -3.70 -7.05
N VAL A 166 11.16 -3.55 -5.77
CA VAL A 166 11.61 -2.45 -4.90
C VAL A 166 13.12 -2.39 -4.80
N LYS A 167 13.79 -3.54 -4.62
CA LYS A 167 15.26 -3.59 -4.53
C LYS A 167 15.94 -3.19 -5.83
N VAL A 168 15.42 -3.64 -6.97
CA VAL A 168 15.96 -3.29 -8.28
C VAL A 168 15.79 -1.80 -8.55
N ALA A 169 14.56 -1.28 -8.41
CA ALA A 169 14.27 0.13 -8.65
C ALA A 169 15.11 1.05 -7.74
N ALA A 170 15.32 0.69 -6.46
CA ALA A 170 16.17 1.46 -5.55
C ALA A 170 17.62 1.58 -6.03
N GLN A 171 18.19 0.52 -6.64
CA GLN A 171 19.54 0.55 -7.20
C GLN A 171 19.63 1.42 -8.46
N GLU A 172 18.57 1.43 -9.28
CA GLU A 172 18.54 2.19 -10.53
C GLU A 172 18.47 3.70 -10.30
N VAL A 173 17.76 4.16 -9.25
CA VAL A 173 17.42 5.58 -9.08
C VAL A 173 18.04 6.23 -7.84
N GLY A 174 18.77 5.50 -7.00
CA GLY A 174 19.29 6.00 -5.72
C GLY A 174 20.22 7.22 -5.87
N THR A 175 21.00 7.29 -6.94
CA THR A 175 21.89 8.44 -7.24
C THR A 175 21.14 9.69 -7.69
N LEU A 176 19.85 9.57 -7.99
CA LEU A 176 18.98 10.65 -8.44
C LEU A 176 18.11 11.23 -7.29
N GLY A 177 18.49 11.01 -6.04
CA GLY A 177 17.73 11.53 -4.89
C GLY A 177 16.36 10.87 -4.67
N ILE A 178 16.09 9.75 -5.35
CA ILE A 178 14.83 9.02 -5.27
C ILE A 178 15.02 7.79 -4.36
N THR A 179 14.08 7.57 -3.44
CA THR A 179 14.07 6.36 -2.61
C THR A 179 12.89 5.47 -2.97
N VAL A 180 13.12 4.15 -2.95
CA VAL A 180 12.09 3.14 -3.23
C VAL A 180 12.12 2.10 -2.11
N ASN A 181 11.02 1.96 -1.36
CA ASN A 181 10.93 1.07 -0.21
C ASN A 181 9.61 0.28 -0.22
N ALA A 182 9.57 -0.81 0.54
CA ALA A 182 8.34 -1.55 0.81
C ALA A 182 8.01 -1.57 2.30
N ILE A 183 6.73 -1.49 2.62
CA ILE A 183 6.19 -1.79 3.95
C ILE A 183 5.56 -3.18 3.90
N LEU A 184 5.83 -3.99 4.91
CA LEU A 184 5.37 -5.36 5.02
C LEU A 184 4.48 -5.52 6.27
N PRO A 185 3.19 -5.17 6.18
CA PRO A 185 2.28 -5.35 7.30
C PRO A 185 2.07 -6.84 7.63
N GLY A 186 1.91 -7.13 8.92
CA GLY A 186 1.31 -8.35 9.41
C GLY A 186 -0.22 -8.29 9.36
N LEU A 187 -0.91 -8.92 10.32
CA LEU A 187 -2.34 -8.75 10.46
C LEU A 187 -2.65 -7.32 10.91
N VAL A 188 -3.47 -6.61 10.13
CA VAL A 188 -3.91 -5.24 10.42
C VAL A 188 -5.43 -5.22 10.55
N LEU A 189 -5.95 -4.53 11.55
CA LEU A 189 -7.39 -4.31 11.73
C LEU A 189 -7.89 -3.30 10.69
N THR A 190 -8.26 -3.82 9.52
CA THR A 190 -8.79 -3.06 8.38
C THR A 190 -10.28 -3.34 8.21
N ASP A 191 -10.96 -2.53 7.40
CA ASP A 191 -12.36 -2.82 7.02
C ASP A 191 -12.48 -4.22 6.42
N MET A 192 -11.51 -4.64 5.57
CA MET A 192 -11.46 -5.98 5.00
C MET A 192 -11.38 -7.08 6.08
N PHE A 193 -10.63 -6.84 7.17
CA PHE A 193 -10.57 -7.76 8.29
C PHE A 193 -11.97 -7.93 8.91
N TYR A 194 -12.66 -6.82 9.20
CA TYR A 194 -14.01 -6.87 9.80
C TYR A 194 -15.08 -7.40 8.85
N GLU A 195 -14.89 -7.25 7.52
CA GLU A 195 -15.79 -7.80 6.50
C GLU A 195 -15.62 -9.32 6.33
N SER A 196 -14.39 -9.85 6.36
CA SER A 196 -14.07 -11.24 6.00
C SER A 196 -13.84 -12.18 7.19
N MET A 197 -13.30 -11.68 8.29
CA MET A 197 -12.91 -12.49 9.44
C MET A 197 -14.10 -13.12 10.20
N PRO A 198 -15.30 -12.50 10.29
CA PRO A 198 -16.45 -13.12 10.95
C PRO A 198 -16.82 -14.49 10.37
N ALA A 199 -16.85 -14.63 9.04
CA ALA A 199 -17.14 -15.92 8.39
C ALA A 199 -16.04 -16.96 8.65
N THR A 200 -14.80 -16.52 8.74
CA THR A 200 -13.66 -17.39 9.10
C THR A 200 -13.77 -17.86 10.55
N ALA A 201 -14.07 -16.96 11.49
CA ALA A 201 -14.25 -17.26 12.89
C ALA A 201 -15.41 -18.24 13.12
N GLU A 202 -16.54 -18.03 12.44
CA GLU A 202 -17.69 -18.95 12.46
C GLU A 202 -17.30 -20.35 11.98
N THR A 203 -16.57 -20.45 10.86
CA THR A 203 -16.09 -21.73 10.34
C THR A 203 -15.14 -22.45 11.33
N MET A 204 -14.35 -21.69 12.07
CA MET A 204 -13.46 -22.21 13.09
C MET A 204 -14.15 -22.51 14.43
N GLY A 205 -15.40 -22.08 14.62
CA GLY A 205 -16.14 -22.24 15.87
C GLY A 205 -15.61 -21.38 17.02
N VAL A 206 -15.03 -20.22 16.73
CA VAL A 206 -14.41 -19.28 17.69
C VAL A 206 -14.99 -17.87 17.53
N THR A 207 -14.76 -17.00 18.51
CA THR A 207 -15.10 -15.58 18.41
C THR A 207 -14.14 -14.85 17.45
N LEU A 208 -14.53 -13.66 17.00
CA LEU A 208 -13.68 -12.80 16.16
C LEU A 208 -12.36 -12.44 16.87
N GLU A 209 -12.43 -12.19 18.18
CA GLU A 209 -11.27 -11.86 19.01
C GLU A 209 -10.31 -13.07 19.13
N GLU A 210 -10.86 -14.26 19.38
CA GLU A 210 -10.08 -15.49 19.41
C GLU A 210 -9.42 -15.80 18.06
N ALA A 211 -10.15 -15.62 16.95
CA ALA A 211 -9.58 -15.77 15.62
C ALA A 211 -8.42 -14.78 15.39
N ALA A 212 -8.59 -13.50 15.73
CA ALA A 212 -7.52 -12.51 15.64
C ALA A 212 -6.30 -12.88 16.50
N ALA A 213 -6.53 -13.36 17.73
CA ALA A 213 -5.47 -13.83 18.62
C ALA A 213 -4.71 -15.05 18.06
N MET A 214 -5.42 -15.99 17.40
CA MET A 214 -4.78 -17.13 16.74
C MET A 214 -3.88 -16.68 15.57
N PHE A 215 -4.30 -15.73 14.76
CA PHE A 215 -3.51 -15.19 13.66
C PHE A 215 -2.30 -14.36 14.13
N THR A 216 -2.35 -13.80 15.33
CA THR A 216 -1.23 -13.04 15.91
C THR A 216 -0.36 -13.84 16.88
N GLN A 217 -0.68 -15.12 17.09
CA GLN A 217 0.11 -16.00 17.96
C GLN A 217 1.60 -16.07 17.60
N PRO A 218 2.02 -16.06 16.33
CA PRO A 218 3.44 -16.02 15.98
C PRO A 218 4.10 -14.65 16.29
N ALA A 219 3.34 -13.57 16.35
CA ALA A 219 3.89 -12.24 16.60
C ALA A 219 4.45 -12.12 18.02
N ALA A 220 5.58 -11.44 18.21
CA ALA A 220 6.14 -11.20 19.54
C ALA A 220 5.24 -10.31 20.41
N ILE A 221 4.57 -9.32 19.78
CA ILE A 221 3.67 -8.36 20.47
C ILE A 221 2.28 -8.98 20.77
N LYS A 222 1.90 -10.09 20.13
CA LYS A 222 0.65 -10.84 20.38
C LYS A 222 -0.64 -10.05 20.15
N ARG A 223 -0.64 -9.07 19.30
CA ARG A 223 -1.85 -8.33 18.87
C ARG A 223 -1.79 -7.97 17.39
N PRO A 224 -2.93 -7.71 16.74
CA PRO A 224 -2.95 -7.10 15.41
C PRO A 224 -2.31 -5.71 15.41
N ASN A 225 -1.84 -5.28 14.24
CA ASN A 225 -1.42 -3.90 14.03
C ASN A 225 -2.64 -3.01 13.76
N THR A 226 -2.49 -1.71 14.00
CA THR A 226 -3.46 -0.71 13.56
C THR A 226 -3.05 -0.11 12.22
N VAL A 227 -3.97 0.58 11.56
CA VAL A 227 -3.67 1.26 10.28
C VAL A 227 -2.71 2.43 10.50
N GLU A 228 -2.78 3.09 11.66
CA GLU A 228 -1.91 4.21 12.06
C GLU A 228 -0.46 3.75 12.25
N GLU A 229 -0.23 2.54 12.76
CA GLU A 229 1.12 1.98 12.92
C GLU A 229 1.79 1.78 11.55
N VAL A 230 1.03 1.38 10.53
CA VAL A 230 1.51 1.27 9.15
C VAL A 230 1.74 2.67 8.54
N ALA A 231 0.80 3.60 8.76
CA ALA A 231 0.87 4.97 8.26
C ALA A 231 2.07 5.74 8.85
N ALA A 232 2.43 5.51 10.12
CA ALA A 232 3.60 6.11 10.74
C ALA A 232 4.92 5.73 10.04
N VAL A 233 5.05 4.47 9.60
CA VAL A 233 6.21 4.02 8.80
C VAL A 233 6.17 4.65 7.41
N ALA A 234 5.00 4.77 6.78
CA ALA A 234 4.85 5.44 5.49
C ALA A 234 5.28 6.92 5.59
N LEU A 235 4.92 7.63 6.67
CA LEU A 235 5.36 9.01 6.92
C LEU A 235 6.88 9.11 7.08
N LEU A 236 7.51 8.19 7.83
CA LEU A 236 8.96 8.15 7.96
C LEU A 236 9.63 8.06 6.59
N LEU A 237 9.18 7.12 5.76
CA LEU A 237 9.76 6.85 4.43
C LEU A 237 9.52 7.99 3.43
N ALA A 238 8.40 8.70 3.55
CA ALA A 238 8.04 9.84 2.71
C ALA A 238 8.79 11.12 3.06
N SER A 239 9.16 11.30 4.33
CA SER A 239 9.78 12.52 4.84
C SER A 239 11.29 12.58 4.57
N ASP A 240 11.89 13.73 4.87
CA ASP A 240 13.35 13.90 4.81
C ASP A 240 14.10 13.03 5.82
N SER A 241 13.44 12.57 6.88
CA SER A 241 14.01 11.58 7.82
C SER A 241 14.31 10.24 7.12
N GLY A 242 13.55 9.91 6.08
CA GLY A 242 13.74 8.71 5.26
C GLY A 242 14.68 8.85 4.06
N ARG A 243 15.28 10.04 3.84
CA ARG A 243 16.07 10.33 2.62
C ARG A 243 17.26 9.41 2.34
N ASN A 244 17.75 8.72 3.33
CA ASN A 244 18.86 7.74 3.21
C ASN A 244 18.38 6.30 3.43
N ILE A 245 17.07 6.05 3.30
CA ILE A 245 16.46 4.73 3.41
C ILE A 245 15.94 4.35 2.02
N THR A 246 16.56 3.37 1.36
CA THR A 246 16.13 2.89 0.05
C THR A 246 16.44 1.40 -0.12
N GLY A 247 15.65 0.68 -0.92
CA GLY A 247 15.73 -0.76 -1.12
C GLY A 247 15.35 -1.59 0.10
N CYS A 248 14.78 -0.96 1.12
CA CYS A 248 14.45 -1.59 2.39
C CYS A 248 13.04 -2.20 2.39
N LEU A 249 12.91 -3.26 3.17
CA LEU A 249 11.65 -3.99 3.40
C LEU A 249 11.32 -3.82 4.88
N PHE A 250 10.36 -2.94 5.19
CA PHE A 250 10.00 -2.56 6.56
C PHE A 250 8.86 -3.43 7.10
N PRO A 251 9.10 -4.38 8.01
CA PRO A 251 8.03 -5.11 8.67
C PRO A 251 7.27 -4.20 9.65
N VAL A 252 5.94 -4.28 9.61
CA VAL A 252 5.01 -3.76 10.62
C VAL A 252 4.11 -4.92 10.99
N ASP A 253 4.64 -5.89 11.74
CA ASP A 253 4.06 -7.20 11.92
C ASP A 253 4.13 -7.74 13.36
N GLY A 254 4.50 -6.87 14.30
CA GLY A 254 4.63 -7.22 15.70
C GLY A 254 5.73 -8.26 15.98
N GLY A 255 6.71 -8.43 15.08
CA GLY A 255 7.78 -9.41 15.20
C GLY A 255 7.36 -10.82 14.79
N THR A 256 6.50 -10.94 13.79
CA THR A 256 6.04 -12.23 13.22
C THR A 256 7.11 -12.84 12.31
N MET A 257 7.75 -12.02 11.49
CA MET A 257 8.72 -12.50 10.50
C MET A 257 10.12 -12.67 11.10
N PRO A 258 10.84 -13.74 10.71
CA PRO A 258 12.28 -13.78 10.91
C PRO A 258 12.97 -12.74 10.01
N TYR A 259 14.14 -12.28 10.40
CA TYR A 259 14.94 -11.28 9.69
C TYR A 259 15.47 -11.75 8.33
#